data_9d0d5b2105a1bfaf24528b7bf5250ae2
#
_entry.id   9d0d5b2105a1bfaf24528b7bf5250ae2
#
_cell.length_a   1.000
_cell.length_b   1.000
_cell.length_c   1.000
_cell.angle_alpha   90.00
_cell.angle_beta   90.00
_cell.angle_gamma   90.00
#
_symmetry.space_group_name_H-M   'P 1'
#
loop_
_entity.id
_entity.type
_entity.pdbx_description
1 polymer ?
#
loop_
_entity_poly.entity_id
_entity_poly.type
_entity_poly.pdbx_seq_one_letter_code
_entity_poly.pdbx_strand_id
1 'polypeptide(L)'
;MAVILIVEDDFFIREIAEIMIQDFGHQTLVAGDVDEALLLLQSSQPIDALFTDIYLKSAVLGGCDLAVLAIALRPNLRVLYTTGNTVTEKMKALLVVGTQLLGKPYTENQLQNAVAEMFGA
;
A
#
# COMPACT_ATOMS: atom_id res chain seq x y z
N MET A 1 5.62 10.74 12.45
CA MET A 1 4.95 11.05 11.18
C MET A 1 5.72 10.40 10.03
N ALA A 2 5.03 9.68 9.19
CA ALA A 2 5.63 8.98 8.06
C ALA A 2 5.04 9.49 6.75
N VAL A 3 5.71 9.19 5.64
CA VAL A 3 5.19 9.46 4.29
C VAL A 3 4.75 8.12 3.70
N ILE A 4 3.47 8.00 3.38
CA ILE A 4 2.86 6.78 2.89
C ILE A 4 2.39 6.98 1.45
N LEU A 5 2.90 6.12 0.55
CA LEU A 5 2.45 6.08 -0.83
C LEU A 5 1.24 5.15 -0.94
N ILE A 6 0.11 5.70 -1.37
CA ILE A 6 -1.15 4.97 -1.53
C ILE A 6 -1.33 4.66 -3.01
N VAL A 7 -1.45 3.37 -3.34
CA VAL A 7 -1.67 2.93 -4.73
C VAL A 7 -3.02 2.21 -4.80
N GLU A 8 -3.98 2.87 -5.43
CA GLU A 8 -5.35 2.40 -5.57
C GLU A 8 -5.90 2.97 -6.88
N ASP A 9 -6.46 2.13 -7.73
CA ASP A 9 -6.99 2.56 -9.02
C ASP A 9 -8.40 3.13 -8.96
N ASP A 10 -9.16 2.86 -7.89
CA ASP A 10 -10.46 3.49 -7.67
C ASP A 10 -10.26 4.84 -7.00
N PHE A 11 -10.66 5.91 -7.70
CA PHE A 11 -10.47 7.27 -7.24
C PHE A 11 -11.10 7.52 -5.86
N PHE A 12 -12.34 7.07 -5.65
CA PHE A 12 -13.04 7.34 -4.40
C PHE A 12 -12.43 6.57 -3.23
N ILE A 13 -12.07 5.30 -3.44
CA ILE A 13 -11.42 4.49 -2.41
C ILE A 13 -10.06 5.08 -2.06
N ARG A 14 -9.31 5.54 -3.06
CA ARG A 14 -8.02 6.19 -2.86
C ARG A 14 -8.16 7.48 -2.05
N GLU A 15 -9.15 8.32 -2.37
CA GLU A 15 -9.39 9.57 -1.66
C GLU A 15 -9.74 9.33 -0.20
N ILE A 16 -10.61 8.35 0.07
CA ILE A 16 -11.02 8.02 1.43
C ILE A 16 -9.81 7.52 2.24
N ALA A 17 -9.01 6.64 1.66
CA ALA A 17 -7.81 6.14 2.32
C ALA A 17 -6.83 7.28 2.62
N GLU A 18 -6.65 8.20 1.69
CA GLU A 18 -5.78 9.35 1.88
C GLU A 18 -6.25 10.22 3.04
N ILE A 19 -7.54 10.54 3.11
CA ILE A 19 -8.10 11.33 4.19
C ILE A 19 -7.88 10.65 5.54
N MET A 20 -8.17 9.35 5.63
CA MET A 20 -7.97 8.59 6.87
C MET A 20 -6.52 8.61 7.32
N ILE A 21 -5.59 8.35 6.42
CA ILE A 21 -4.17 8.28 6.74
C ILE A 21 -3.63 9.66 7.16
N GLN A 22 -4.09 10.73 6.52
CA GLN A 22 -3.75 12.08 6.93
C GLN A 22 -4.31 12.40 8.33
N ASP A 23 -5.49 11.93 8.65
CA ASP A 23 -6.09 12.10 9.98
C ASP A 23 -5.28 11.37 11.06
N PHE A 24 -4.55 10.30 10.70
CA PHE A 24 -3.66 9.61 11.63
C PHE A 24 -2.34 10.36 11.86
N GLY A 25 -2.13 11.47 11.18
CA GLY A 25 -0.93 12.30 11.32
C GLY A 25 0.18 12.02 10.35
N HIS A 26 -0.07 11.24 9.29
CA HIS A 26 0.92 10.94 8.26
C HIS A 26 0.76 11.83 7.04
N GLN A 27 1.84 11.97 6.29
CA GLN A 27 1.82 12.57 4.95
C GLN A 27 1.52 11.49 3.92
N THR A 28 0.92 11.88 2.80
CA THR A 28 0.53 10.94 1.76
C THR A 28 1.06 11.38 0.39
N LEU A 29 1.36 10.38 -0.43
CA LEU A 29 1.50 10.49 -1.87
C LEU A 29 0.53 9.48 -2.47
N VAL A 30 -0.01 9.77 -3.65
CA VAL A 30 -0.99 8.87 -4.27
C VAL A 30 -0.58 8.51 -5.68
N ALA A 31 -0.95 7.30 -6.10
CA ALA A 31 -0.79 6.82 -7.46
C ALA A 31 -2.00 5.97 -7.83
N GLY A 32 -2.43 6.08 -9.07
CA GLY A 32 -3.58 5.32 -9.59
C GLY A 32 -3.20 4.00 -10.25
N ASP A 33 -1.92 3.79 -10.53
CA ASP A 33 -1.43 2.58 -11.17
C ASP A 33 0.03 2.32 -10.82
N VAL A 34 0.55 1.17 -11.31
CA VAL A 34 1.92 0.74 -11.05
C VAL A 34 2.94 1.73 -11.62
N ASP A 35 2.69 2.25 -12.83
CA ASP A 35 3.64 3.15 -13.48
C ASP A 35 3.81 4.46 -12.72
N GLU A 36 2.70 5.07 -12.28
CA GLU A 36 2.75 6.28 -11.45
C GLU A 36 3.49 6.01 -10.14
N ALA A 37 3.20 4.87 -9.50
CA ALA A 37 3.85 4.50 -8.24
C ALA A 37 5.35 4.34 -8.43
N LEU A 38 5.79 3.68 -9.50
CA LEU A 38 7.21 3.48 -9.77
C LEU A 38 7.94 4.80 -10.01
N LEU A 39 7.31 5.75 -10.70
CA LEU A 39 7.89 7.08 -10.89
C LEU A 39 8.17 7.76 -9.55
N LEU A 40 7.22 7.68 -8.62
CA LEU A 40 7.40 8.25 -7.29
C LEU A 40 8.49 7.52 -6.49
N LEU A 41 8.52 6.20 -6.56
CA LEU A 41 9.52 5.38 -5.86
C LEU A 41 10.94 5.60 -6.39
N GLN A 42 11.07 5.92 -7.67
CA GLN A 42 12.35 6.22 -8.32
C GLN A 42 12.80 7.66 -8.08
N SER A 43 11.92 8.53 -7.59
CA SER A 43 12.21 9.92 -7.31
C SER A 43 13.01 10.07 -6.01
N SER A 44 13.40 11.31 -5.71
CA SER A 44 14.08 11.63 -4.46
C SER A 44 13.11 11.90 -3.30
N GLN A 45 11.80 11.78 -3.52
CA GLN A 45 10.81 12.03 -2.47
C GLN A 45 10.94 11.02 -1.33
N PRO A 46 10.85 11.45 -0.06
CA PRO A 46 10.83 10.52 1.06
C PRO A 46 9.55 9.69 0.99
N ILE A 47 9.69 8.38 1.11
CA ILE A 47 8.56 7.44 1.17
C ILE A 47 8.94 6.38 2.20
N ASP A 48 8.15 6.28 3.27
CA ASP A 48 8.42 5.35 4.37
C ASP A 48 7.63 4.06 4.24
N ALA A 49 6.50 4.09 3.57
CA ALA A 49 5.62 2.94 3.44
C ALA A 49 4.85 2.96 2.13
N LEU A 50 4.48 1.76 1.68
CA LEU A 50 3.63 1.54 0.53
C LEU A 50 2.33 0.89 1.02
N PHE A 51 1.19 1.51 0.73
CA PHE A 51 -0.14 0.95 0.94
C PHE A 51 -0.76 0.71 -0.43
N THR A 52 -0.84 -0.56 -0.84
CA THR A 52 -1.25 -0.89 -2.20
C THR A 52 -2.32 -1.97 -2.22
N ASP A 53 -3.26 -1.81 -3.17
CA ASP A 53 -4.16 -2.89 -3.54
C ASP A 53 -3.35 -4.00 -4.23
N ILE A 54 -3.69 -5.24 -3.95
CA ILE A 54 -3.09 -6.39 -4.65
C ILE A 54 -3.53 -6.40 -6.10
N TYR A 55 -4.83 -6.15 -6.35
CA TYR A 55 -5.40 -6.14 -7.71
C TYR A 55 -5.53 -4.70 -8.19
N LEU A 56 -4.78 -4.38 -9.24
CA LEU A 56 -4.87 -3.11 -9.94
C LEU A 56 -5.42 -3.38 -11.35
N LYS A 57 -6.31 -2.52 -11.84
CA LYS A 57 -7.06 -2.77 -13.08
C LYS A 57 -6.17 -3.11 -14.27
N SER A 58 -5.01 -2.48 -14.36
CA SER A 58 -4.10 -2.65 -15.50
C SER A 58 -3.21 -3.88 -15.37
N ALA A 59 -3.16 -4.52 -14.19
CA ALA A 59 -2.27 -5.65 -13.95
C ALA A 59 -2.81 -6.52 -12.83
N VAL A 60 -3.14 -7.77 -13.13
CA VAL A 60 -3.53 -8.76 -12.13
C VAL A 60 -2.33 -8.99 -11.20
N LEU A 61 -2.57 -8.92 -9.89
CA LEU A 61 -1.51 -9.02 -8.87
C LEU A 61 -0.44 -7.94 -9.00
N GLY A 62 -0.77 -6.82 -9.67
CA GLY A 62 0.17 -5.71 -9.87
C GLY A 62 0.71 -5.14 -8.57
N GLY A 63 -0.09 -5.16 -7.50
CA GLY A 63 0.37 -4.71 -6.18
C GLY A 63 1.46 -5.60 -5.61
N CYS A 64 1.42 -6.90 -5.86
CA CYS A 64 2.48 -7.81 -5.42
C CYS A 64 3.79 -7.55 -6.16
N ASP A 65 3.72 -7.41 -7.48
CA ASP A 65 4.88 -7.09 -8.31
C ASP A 65 5.45 -5.72 -7.94
N LEU A 66 4.57 -4.74 -7.73
CA LEU A 66 4.97 -3.41 -7.31
C LEU A 66 5.72 -3.44 -5.98
N ALA A 67 5.23 -4.21 -5.01
CA ALA A 67 5.88 -4.30 -3.70
C ALA A 67 7.29 -4.87 -3.78
N VAL A 68 7.49 -5.90 -4.60
CA VAL A 68 8.82 -6.48 -4.83
C VAL A 68 9.77 -5.42 -5.42
N LEU A 69 9.32 -4.70 -6.45
CA LEU A 69 10.12 -3.64 -7.07
C LEU A 69 10.38 -2.49 -6.11
N ALA A 70 9.37 -2.12 -5.32
CA ALA A 70 9.48 -1.02 -4.37
C ALA A 70 10.54 -1.30 -3.30
N ILE A 71 10.58 -2.52 -2.77
CA ILE A 71 11.57 -2.90 -1.76
C ILE A 71 12.96 -2.99 -2.37
N ALA A 72 13.07 -3.41 -3.64
CA ALA A 72 14.36 -3.38 -4.34
C ALA A 72 14.89 -1.95 -4.47
N LEU A 73 14.01 -0.98 -4.72
CA LEU A 73 14.37 0.43 -4.83
C LEU A 73 14.60 1.08 -3.46
N ARG A 74 13.84 0.66 -2.45
CA ARG A 74 13.88 1.24 -1.10
C ARG A 74 13.82 0.12 -0.06
N PRO A 75 15.00 -0.45 0.34
CA PRO A 75 15.04 -1.67 1.17
C PRO A 75 14.38 -1.56 2.55
N ASN A 76 14.23 -0.34 3.08
CA ASN A 76 13.62 -0.13 4.40
C ASN A 76 12.12 0.16 4.33
N LEU A 77 11.55 0.10 3.13
CA LEU A 77 10.14 0.41 2.92
C LEU A 77 9.25 -0.60 3.63
N ARG A 78 8.22 -0.10 4.32
CA ARG A 78 7.17 -0.95 4.91
C ARG A 78 6.06 -1.13 3.90
N VAL A 79 5.39 -2.27 3.92
CA VAL A 79 4.33 -2.58 2.95
C VAL A 79 3.07 -3.04 3.68
N LEU A 80 1.94 -2.45 3.29
CA LEU A 80 0.61 -2.89 3.69
C LEU A 80 -0.20 -3.16 2.43
N TYR A 81 -0.71 -4.37 2.29
CA TYR A 81 -1.56 -4.74 1.16
C TYR A 81 -3.02 -4.63 1.53
N THR A 82 -3.86 -4.32 0.56
CA THR A 82 -5.31 -4.41 0.71
C THR A 82 -5.93 -5.14 -0.48
N THR A 83 -7.05 -5.84 -0.23
CA THR A 83 -7.78 -6.53 -1.28
C THR A 83 -9.23 -6.73 -0.89
N GLY A 84 -10.13 -6.65 -1.88
CA GLY A 84 -11.54 -7.02 -1.74
C GLY A 84 -11.81 -8.48 -2.11
N ASN A 85 -10.80 -9.22 -2.52
CA ASN A 85 -10.94 -10.58 -2.99
C ASN A 85 -10.48 -11.59 -1.93
N THR A 86 -10.92 -12.85 -2.07
CA THR A 86 -10.44 -13.92 -1.22
C THR A 86 -8.95 -14.15 -1.48
N VAL A 87 -8.17 -14.22 -0.41
CA VAL A 87 -6.73 -14.45 -0.50
C VAL A 87 -6.47 -15.95 -0.39
N THR A 88 -5.90 -16.52 -1.46
CA THR A 88 -5.52 -17.94 -1.49
C THR A 88 -4.12 -18.12 -0.91
N GLU A 89 -3.77 -19.37 -0.58
CA GLU A 89 -2.40 -19.68 -0.14
C GLU A 89 -1.37 -19.35 -1.22
N LYS A 90 -1.75 -19.55 -2.48
CA LYS A 90 -0.90 -19.23 -3.62
C LYS A 90 -0.62 -17.73 -3.71
N MET A 91 -1.63 -16.90 -3.45
CA MET A 91 -1.48 -15.45 -3.41
C MET A 91 -0.61 -15.01 -2.22
N LYS A 92 -0.82 -15.61 -1.05
CA LYS A 92 -0.01 -15.30 0.14
C LYS A 92 1.48 -15.54 -0.10
N ALA A 93 1.82 -16.55 -0.89
CA ALA A 93 3.20 -16.85 -1.21
C ALA A 93 3.87 -15.77 -2.07
N LEU A 94 3.07 -14.93 -2.75
CA LEU A 94 3.58 -13.83 -3.57
C LEU A 94 3.78 -12.54 -2.78
N LEU A 95 3.28 -12.47 -1.55
CA LEU A 95 3.41 -11.28 -0.72
C LEU A 95 4.83 -11.20 -0.15
N VAL A 96 5.31 -9.97 0.03
CA VAL A 96 6.61 -9.76 0.65
C VAL A 96 6.56 -10.25 2.11
N VAL A 97 7.60 -10.96 2.53
CA VAL A 97 7.68 -11.52 3.89
C VAL A 97 7.63 -10.42 4.95
N GLY A 98 6.82 -10.67 5.98
CA GLY A 98 6.69 -9.74 7.11
C GLY A 98 5.70 -8.58 6.88
N THR A 99 5.00 -8.58 5.76
CA THR A 99 4.01 -7.55 5.47
C THR A 99 2.64 -7.94 6.01
N GLN A 100 1.74 -6.96 6.02
CA GLN A 100 0.37 -7.15 6.50
C GLN A 100 -0.62 -7.06 5.34
N LEU A 101 -1.79 -7.65 5.56
CA LEU A 101 -2.88 -7.65 4.60
C LEU A 101 -4.16 -7.16 5.28
N LEU A 102 -4.82 -6.17 4.68
CA LEU A 102 -6.06 -5.59 5.17
C LEU A 102 -7.17 -5.85 4.14
N GLY A 103 -8.25 -6.52 4.55
CA GLY A 103 -9.38 -6.82 3.67
C GLY A 103 -10.30 -5.61 3.47
N LYS A 104 -10.85 -5.47 2.28
CA LYS A 104 -11.88 -4.47 1.98
C LYS A 104 -13.27 -5.08 2.17
N PRO A 105 -14.26 -4.33 2.65
CA PRO A 105 -14.14 -2.98 3.20
C PRO A 105 -13.49 -3.02 4.58
N TYR A 106 -12.76 -1.96 4.90
CA TYR A 106 -12.15 -1.81 6.23
C TYR A 106 -12.70 -0.56 6.90
N THR A 107 -12.69 -0.58 8.25
CA THR A 107 -13.06 0.59 9.03
C THR A 107 -11.83 1.48 9.24
N GLU A 108 -12.07 2.72 9.66
CA GLU A 108 -10.98 3.64 10.02
C GLU A 108 -10.08 3.05 11.11
N ASN A 109 -10.68 2.41 12.13
CA ASN A 109 -9.91 1.76 13.19
C ASN A 109 -9.05 0.61 12.69
N GLN A 110 -9.58 -0.20 11.76
CA GLN A 110 -8.82 -1.30 11.18
C GLN A 110 -7.63 -0.77 10.38
N LEU A 111 -7.82 0.27 9.60
CA LEU A 111 -6.73 0.89 8.85
C LEU A 111 -5.70 1.51 9.80
N GLN A 112 -6.14 2.23 10.82
CA GLN A 112 -5.25 2.85 11.79
C GLN A 112 -4.39 1.81 12.50
N ASN A 113 -5.00 0.70 12.95
CA ASN A 113 -4.28 -0.37 13.61
C ASN A 113 -3.27 -1.03 12.66
N ALA A 114 -3.65 -1.27 11.40
CA ALA A 114 -2.76 -1.88 10.42
C ALA A 114 -1.56 -0.98 10.13
N VAL A 115 -1.78 0.32 10.00
CA VAL A 115 -0.70 1.29 9.77
C VAL A 115 0.23 1.34 11.00
N ALA A 116 -0.33 1.38 12.20
CA ALA A 116 0.48 1.39 13.43
C ALA A 116 1.33 0.12 13.54
N GLU A 117 0.75 -1.03 13.32
CA GLU A 117 1.46 -2.31 13.36
C GLU A 117 2.56 -2.39 12.30
N MET A 118 2.31 -1.84 11.12
CA MET A 118 3.29 -1.80 10.04
C MET A 118 4.57 -1.08 10.48
N PHE A 119 4.46 -0.07 11.33
CA PHE A 119 5.60 0.67 11.87
C PHE A 119 6.09 0.13 13.21
N GLY A 120 5.58 -1.00 13.66
CA GLY A 120 6.06 -1.67 14.86
C GLY A 120 5.48 -1.13 16.17
N ALA A 121 4.36 -0.42 16.08
CA ALA A 121 3.73 0.14 17.28
C ALA A 121 2.82 -0.87 17.98
#